data_6ce3391d67e81914988e870708881764
#
_entry.id   6ce3391d67e81914988e870708881764
#
_cell.length_a   1.000
_cell.length_b   1.000
_cell.length_c   1.000
_cell.angle_alpha   90.00
_cell.angle_beta   90.00
_cell.angle_gamma   90.00
#
_symmetry.space_group_name_H-M   'P 1'
#
loop_
_entity.id
_entity.type
_entity.pdbx_description
1 polymer ?
#
loop_
_entity_poly.entity_id
_entity_poly.type
_entity_poly.pdbx_seq_one_letter_code
_entity_poly.pdbx_strand_id
1 'polypeptide(L)'
;MIKGKKILVVGAGGFIGGHLTNRLLKDGNKIVAADIKPKEYWFQDFDNVENHYSMDMKNIDNCRLLTKKIDFVFNMACNMGGMGFIENNKAECMQSVLINTNLLIACNENEIKKYFFSSSACA
;
A
#
# COMPACT_ATOMS: atom_id res chain seq x y z
N MET A 1 -5.81 10.99 -15.84
CA MET A 1 -6.64 10.02 -15.09
C MET A 1 -6.14 8.60 -15.36
N ILE A 2 -5.88 7.84 -14.30
CA ILE A 2 -5.47 6.45 -14.42
C ILE A 2 -6.71 5.61 -14.70
N LYS A 3 -6.68 4.78 -15.74
CA LYS A 3 -7.86 4.07 -16.21
C LYS A 3 -7.47 2.75 -16.87
N GLY A 4 -8.22 1.69 -16.59
CA GLY A 4 -8.01 0.39 -17.21
C GLY A 4 -6.73 -0.30 -16.78
N LYS A 5 -6.21 0.02 -15.61
CA LYS A 5 -4.97 -0.56 -15.10
C LYS A 5 -5.24 -1.52 -13.95
N LYS A 6 -4.28 -2.41 -13.70
CA LYS A 6 -4.30 -3.25 -12.51
C LYS A 6 -3.37 -2.61 -11.48
N ILE A 7 -3.91 -2.26 -10.33
CA ILE A 7 -3.24 -1.42 -9.34
C ILE A 7 -3.22 -2.11 -7.99
N LEU A 8 -2.04 -2.16 -7.37
CA LEU A 8 -1.89 -2.58 -5.99
C LEU A 8 -1.89 -1.34 -5.09
N VAL A 9 -2.78 -1.33 -4.09
CA VAL A 9 -2.79 -0.32 -3.04
C VAL A 9 -2.39 -0.97 -1.73
N VAL A 10 -1.22 -0.65 -1.24
CA VAL A 10 -0.73 -1.09 0.08
C VAL A 10 -1.12 -0.04 1.10
N GLY A 11 -1.68 -0.46 2.22
CA GLY A 11 -2.25 0.46 3.20
C GLY A 11 -3.70 0.84 2.89
N ALA A 12 -4.38 0.01 2.11
CA ALA A 12 -5.75 0.27 1.68
C ALA A 12 -6.76 0.26 2.84
N GLY A 13 -6.42 -0.36 3.96
CA GLY A 13 -7.28 -0.39 5.14
C GLY A 13 -7.27 0.91 5.94
N GLY A 14 -6.39 1.84 5.63
CA GLY A 14 -6.34 3.15 6.28
C GLY A 14 -7.30 4.16 5.64
N PHE A 15 -7.38 5.33 6.25
CA PHE A 15 -8.30 6.38 5.79
C PHE A 15 -7.93 6.86 4.38
N ILE A 16 -6.69 7.29 4.19
CA ILE A 16 -6.25 7.83 2.90
C ILE A 16 -6.20 6.73 1.84
N GLY A 17 -5.62 5.58 2.19
CA GLY A 17 -5.56 4.44 1.28
C GLY A 17 -6.92 3.93 0.86
N GLY A 18 -7.89 3.98 1.78
CA GLY A 18 -9.27 3.59 1.49
C GLY A 18 -9.94 4.54 0.49
N HIS A 19 -9.81 5.84 0.70
CA HIS A 19 -10.37 6.83 -0.24
C HIS A 19 -9.71 6.74 -1.61
N LEU A 20 -8.40 6.55 -1.65
CA LEU A 20 -7.68 6.36 -2.90
C LEU A 20 -8.18 5.13 -3.66
N THR A 21 -8.36 4.02 -2.95
CA THR A 21 -8.87 2.78 -3.55
C THR A 21 -10.24 3.00 -4.18
N ASN A 22 -11.15 3.67 -3.47
CA ASN A 22 -12.46 3.99 -4.02
C ASN A 22 -12.39 4.83 -5.27
N ARG A 23 -11.52 5.84 -5.28
CA ARG A 23 -11.38 6.71 -6.45
C ARG A 23 -10.84 5.93 -7.65
N LEU A 24 -9.83 5.11 -7.44
CA LEU A 24 -9.27 4.31 -8.52
C LEU A 24 -10.27 3.30 -9.09
N LEU A 25 -11.11 2.72 -8.22
CA LEU A 25 -12.19 1.83 -8.67
C LEU A 25 -13.20 2.58 -9.54
N LYS A 26 -13.60 3.78 -9.12
CA LYS A 26 -14.53 4.60 -9.88
C LYS A 26 -13.98 4.99 -11.25
N ASP A 27 -12.68 5.14 -11.34
CA ASP A 27 -12.00 5.50 -12.60
C ASP A 27 -11.82 4.30 -13.53
N GLY A 28 -12.29 3.11 -13.15
CA GLY A 28 -12.29 1.95 -14.03
C GLY A 28 -11.07 1.07 -13.95
N ASN A 29 -10.41 1.02 -12.81
CA ASN A 29 -9.23 0.18 -12.59
C ASN A 29 -9.58 -1.09 -11.84
N LYS A 30 -8.75 -2.13 -12.00
CA LYS A 30 -8.79 -3.33 -11.18
C LYS A 30 -7.85 -3.14 -10.00
N ILE A 31 -8.34 -3.38 -8.78
CA ILE A 31 -7.57 -3.10 -7.58
C ILE A 31 -7.25 -4.37 -6.82
N VAL A 32 -6.01 -4.45 -6.36
CA VAL A 32 -5.55 -5.38 -5.33
C VAL A 32 -5.29 -4.52 -4.10
N ALA A 33 -6.01 -4.76 -3.03
CA ALA A 33 -5.91 -3.97 -1.80
C ALA A 33 -5.26 -4.81 -0.72
N ALA A 34 -4.26 -4.26 -0.04
CA ALA A 34 -3.52 -4.97 1.00
C ALA A 34 -3.28 -4.06 2.20
N ASP A 35 -3.34 -4.65 3.39
CA ASP A 35 -3.01 -3.96 4.63
C ASP A 35 -2.61 -4.99 5.67
N ILE A 36 -1.74 -4.59 6.61
CA ILE A 36 -1.39 -5.44 7.75
C ILE A 36 -2.57 -5.58 8.70
N LYS A 37 -3.48 -4.61 8.72
CA LYS A 37 -4.65 -4.64 9.60
C LYS A 37 -5.59 -5.79 9.23
N PRO A 38 -6.14 -6.49 10.25
CA PRO A 38 -7.24 -7.42 10.03
C PRO A 38 -8.46 -6.71 9.44
N LYS A 39 -9.33 -7.46 8.82
CA LYS A 39 -10.50 -6.92 8.11
C LYS A 39 -11.33 -5.96 8.96
N GLU A 40 -11.58 -6.29 10.22
CA GLU A 40 -12.43 -5.51 11.12
C GLU A 40 -11.87 -4.14 11.46
N TYR A 41 -10.57 -3.91 11.19
CA TYR A 41 -9.93 -2.60 11.44
C TYR A 41 -9.74 -1.77 10.19
N TRP A 42 -10.20 -2.27 9.03
CA TRP A 42 -10.16 -1.47 7.80
C TRP A 42 -11.21 -0.37 7.87
N PHE A 43 -10.83 0.82 7.42
CA PHE A 43 -11.72 1.98 7.40
C PHE A 43 -12.92 1.76 6.50
N GLN A 44 -12.73 1.07 5.38
CA GLN A 44 -13.79 0.75 4.43
C GLN A 44 -13.67 -0.70 3.97
N ASP A 45 -14.81 -1.30 3.62
CA ASP A 45 -14.85 -2.55 2.90
C ASP A 45 -15.01 -2.25 1.41
N PHE A 46 -14.40 -3.08 0.58
CA PHE A 46 -14.47 -2.90 -0.86
C PHE A 46 -15.08 -4.14 -1.51
N ASP A 47 -16.06 -3.90 -2.39
CA ASP A 47 -16.57 -4.92 -3.28
C ASP A 47 -15.79 -4.89 -4.60
N ASN A 48 -15.72 -6.02 -5.29
CA ASN A 48 -15.03 -6.13 -6.59
C ASN A 48 -13.54 -5.81 -6.52
N VAL A 49 -12.92 -6.06 -5.38
CA VAL A 49 -11.50 -5.84 -5.13
C VAL A 49 -10.91 -7.13 -4.59
N GLU A 50 -9.68 -7.45 -5.00
CA GLU A 50 -8.93 -8.53 -4.39
C GLU A 50 -8.36 -8.00 -3.07
N ASN A 51 -8.94 -8.41 -1.94
CA ASN A 51 -8.55 -7.93 -0.62
C ASN A 51 -7.57 -8.89 0.05
N HIS A 52 -6.48 -8.36 0.58
CA HIS A 52 -5.50 -9.10 1.36
C HIS A 52 -5.40 -8.51 2.76
N TYR A 53 -6.11 -9.13 3.69
CA TYR A 53 -6.13 -8.71 5.10
C TYR A 53 -4.93 -9.30 5.83
N SER A 54 -4.45 -8.60 6.84
CA SER A 54 -3.32 -9.04 7.67
C SER A 54 -2.09 -9.41 6.84
N MET A 55 -1.86 -8.66 5.77
CA MET A 55 -0.74 -8.90 4.85
C MET A 55 0.44 -8.02 5.23
N ASP A 56 1.51 -8.64 5.71
CA ASP A 56 2.69 -7.90 6.18
C ASP A 56 3.70 -7.71 5.03
N MET A 57 3.85 -6.47 4.58
CA MET A 57 4.76 -6.12 3.49
C MET A 57 6.22 -5.94 3.95
N LYS A 58 6.50 -6.16 5.23
CA LYS A 58 7.88 -6.34 5.69
C LYS A 58 8.44 -7.67 5.24
N ASN A 59 7.59 -8.60 4.85
CA ASN A 59 7.98 -9.86 4.24
C ASN A 59 8.08 -9.65 2.74
N ILE A 60 9.29 -9.76 2.20
CA ILE A 60 9.53 -9.49 0.78
C ILE A 60 8.80 -10.47 -0.14
N ASP A 61 8.56 -11.70 0.31
CA ASP A 61 7.83 -12.67 -0.50
C ASP A 61 6.38 -12.22 -0.72
N ASN A 62 5.78 -11.57 0.26
CA ASN A 62 4.45 -10.98 0.11
C ASN A 62 4.46 -9.86 -0.94
N CYS A 63 5.50 -9.02 -0.91
CA CYS A 63 5.67 -7.96 -1.90
C CYS A 63 5.82 -8.54 -3.30
N ARG A 64 6.62 -9.58 -3.45
CA ARG A 64 6.80 -10.25 -4.74
C ARG A 64 5.51 -10.87 -5.25
N LEU A 65 4.75 -11.50 -4.36
CA LEU A 65 3.47 -12.11 -4.72
C LEU A 65 2.46 -11.08 -5.23
N LEU A 66 2.30 -9.99 -4.49
CA LEU A 66 1.25 -9.01 -4.79
C LEU A 66 1.60 -8.07 -5.95
N THR A 67 2.86 -7.98 -6.33
CA THR A 67 3.27 -7.13 -7.46
C THR A 67 3.26 -7.85 -8.80
N LYS A 68 2.95 -9.14 -8.82
CA LYS A 68 2.87 -9.89 -10.08
C LYS A 68 1.71 -9.39 -10.93
N LYS A 69 1.99 -9.10 -12.20
CA LYS A 69 0.99 -8.65 -13.17
C LYS A 69 0.29 -7.36 -12.76
N ILE A 70 0.96 -6.52 -12.00
CA ILE A 70 0.46 -5.22 -11.57
C ILE A 70 1.06 -4.15 -12.48
N ASP A 71 0.25 -3.16 -12.85
CA ASP A 71 0.72 -2.03 -13.65
C ASP A 71 1.29 -0.91 -12.79
N PHE A 72 0.58 -0.54 -11.72
CA PHE A 72 0.99 0.55 -10.83
C PHE A 72 0.87 0.11 -9.38
N VAL A 73 1.76 0.62 -8.53
CA VAL A 73 1.71 0.39 -7.09
C VAL A 73 1.58 1.72 -6.36
N PHE A 74 0.64 1.79 -5.43
CA PHE A 74 0.50 2.91 -4.50
C PHE A 74 0.81 2.40 -3.10
N ASN A 75 1.90 2.87 -2.53
CA ASN A 75 2.27 2.51 -1.15
C ASN A 75 1.80 3.60 -0.19
N MET A 76 0.69 3.32 0.48
CA MET A 76 0.12 4.20 1.49
C MET A 76 0.33 3.65 2.90
N ALA A 77 1.15 2.62 3.05
CA ALA A 77 1.41 1.95 4.33
C ALA A 77 2.50 2.69 5.09
N CYS A 78 2.19 3.88 5.55
CA CYS A 78 3.11 4.70 6.31
C CYS A 78 2.44 5.13 7.61
N ASN A 79 3.17 4.99 8.72
CA ASN A 79 2.70 5.49 10.00
C ASN A 79 2.78 7.02 10.01
N MET A 80 1.62 7.64 9.96
CA MET A 80 1.48 9.09 9.96
C MET A 80 1.11 9.54 11.37
N GLY A 81 2.09 10.00 12.11
CA GLY A 81 1.87 10.56 13.43
C GLY A 81 2.27 12.03 13.49
N GLY A 82 1.97 12.68 14.58
CA GLY A 82 2.51 14.01 14.85
C GLY A 82 4.00 13.94 15.16
N MET A 83 4.62 15.09 15.31
CA MET A 83 6.06 15.15 15.58
C MET A 83 6.47 14.33 16.80
N GLY A 84 5.70 14.39 17.87
CA GLY A 84 5.99 13.61 19.07
C GLY A 84 5.91 12.11 18.84
N PHE A 85 4.96 11.68 18.03
CA PHE A 85 4.86 10.27 17.64
C PHE A 85 6.12 9.83 16.92
N ILE A 86 6.59 10.59 15.94
CA ILE A 86 7.77 10.26 15.16
C ILE A 86 9.00 10.16 16.04
N GLU A 87 9.20 11.12 16.94
CA GLU A 87 10.35 11.11 17.85
C GLU A 87 10.36 9.89 18.76
N ASN A 88 9.19 9.47 19.23
CA ASN A 88 9.08 8.39 20.20
C ASN A 88 8.93 7.01 19.56
N ASN A 89 8.72 6.94 18.24
CA ASN A 89 8.42 5.69 17.54
C ASN A 89 9.35 5.50 16.33
N LYS A 90 10.64 5.70 16.52
CA LYS A 90 11.65 5.56 15.46
C LYS A 90 11.64 4.15 14.85
N ALA A 91 11.38 3.11 15.66
CA ALA A 91 11.34 1.75 15.16
C ALA A 91 10.21 1.56 14.14
N GLU A 92 9.05 2.21 14.35
CA GLU A 92 7.93 2.15 13.41
C GLU A 92 8.25 2.90 12.12
N CYS A 93 8.95 4.02 12.20
CA CYS A 93 9.43 4.73 11.02
C CYS A 93 10.40 3.87 10.21
N MET A 94 11.30 3.16 10.89
CA MET A 94 12.22 2.23 10.24
C MET A 94 11.48 1.08 9.55
N GLN A 95 10.38 0.60 10.15
CA GLN A 95 9.54 -0.42 9.52
C GLN A 95 8.89 0.10 8.25
N SER A 96 8.45 1.35 8.23
CA SER A 96 7.90 1.98 7.03
C SER A 96 8.94 2.06 5.92
N VAL A 97 10.19 2.37 6.25
CA VAL A 97 11.30 2.37 5.30
C VAL A 97 11.52 0.96 4.75
N LEU A 98 11.46 -0.07 5.60
CA LEU A 98 11.63 -1.46 5.17
C LEU A 98 10.53 -1.89 4.19
N ILE A 99 9.28 -1.54 4.48
CA ILE A 99 8.15 -1.83 3.59
C ILE A 99 8.39 -1.17 2.23
N ASN A 100 8.76 0.09 2.23
CA ASN A 100 9.01 0.83 1.00
C ASN A 100 10.15 0.21 0.20
N THR A 101 11.24 -0.16 0.87
CA THR A 101 12.39 -0.80 0.22
C THR A 101 12.01 -2.13 -0.39
N ASN A 102 11.28 -2.97 0.34
CA ASN A 102 10.83 -4.27 -0.16
C ASN A 102 9.92 -4.12 -1.37
N LEU A 103 9.01 -3.15 -1.32
CA LEU A 103 8.11 -2.90 -2.45
C LEU A 103 8.88 -2.42 -3.67
N LEU A 104 9.87 -1.55 -3.50
CA LEU A 104 10.70 -1.09 -4.60
C LEU A 104 11.48 -2.23 -5.25
N ILE A 105 12.04 -3.13 -4.44
CA ILE A 105 12.75 -4.30 -4.94
C ILE A 105 11.80 -5.18 -5.76
N ALA A 106 10.63 -5.49 -5.20
CA ALA A 106 9.64 -6.34 -5.87
C ALA A 106 9.12 -5.69 -7.16
N CYS A 107 8.88 -4.39 -7.14
CA CYS A 107 8.46 -3.65 -8.33
C CYS A 107 9.50 -3.70 -9.43
N ASN A 108 10.77 -3.57 -9.06
CA ASN A 108 11.86 -3.67 -10.05
C ASN A 108 11.93 -5.08 -10.65
N GLU A 109 11.80 -6.11 -9.82
CA GLU A 109 11.82 -7.50 -10.28
C GLU A 109 10.66 -7.82 -11.21
N ASN A 110 9.48 -7.27 -10.94
CA ASN A 110 8.26 -7.51 -11.71
C ASN A 110 8.00 -6.45 -12.79
N GLU A 111 8.96 -5.58 -13.03
CA GLU A 111 8.92 -4.57 -14.10
C GLU A 111 7.69 -3.66 -14.01
N ILE A 112 7.35 -3.24 -12.79
CA ILE A 112 6.22 -2.32 -12.55
C ILE A 112 6.52 -0.98 -13.21
N LYS A 113 5.55 -0.44 -13.94
CA LYS A 113 5.71 0.80 -14.70
C LYS A 113 5.82 2.03 -13.82
N LYS A 114 5.01 2.11 -12.77
CA LYS A 114 4.99 3.27 -11.88
C LYS A 114 4.79 2.85 -10.43
N TYR A 115 5.51 3.50 -9.56
CA TYR A 115 5.43 3.31 -8.13
C TYR A 115 5.24 4.67 -7.46
N PHE A 116 4.17 4.77 -6.67
CA PHE A 116 3.84 5.96 -5.91
C PHE A 116 3.89 5.64 -4.43
N PHE A 117 4.42 6.54 -3.65
CA PHE A 117 4.33 6.39 -2.19
C PHE A 117 4.05 7.73 -1.54
N SER A 118 3.39 7.67 -0.39
CA SER A 118 3.10 8.86 0.38
C SER A 118 4.38 9.32 1.06
N SER A 119 4.84 10.51 0.70
CA SER A 119 5.94 11.14 1.42
C SER A 119 5.44 11.57 2.80
N SER A 120 6.17 11.20 3.84
CA SER A 120 5.76 11.49 5.19
C SER A 120 6.91 12.06 5.99
N ALA A 121 6.59 12.50 7.21
CA ALA A 121 7.60 12.97 8.14
C ALA A 121 8.54 11.87 8.60
N CYS A 122 8.26 10.62 8.30
CA CYS A 122 9.16 9.51 8.56
C CYS A 122 10.32 9.45 7.56
N ALA A 123 10.19 10.13 6.46
CA ALA A 123 11.21 10.13 5.41
C ALA A 123 12.46 10.91 5.84
#